data_1c4a6df2934d5a68a351b1b9fdddd81c
#
_entry.id   1c4a6df2934d5a68a351b1b9fdddd81c
#
_cell.length_a   1.000
_cell.length_b   1.000
_cell.length_c   1.000
_cell.angle_alpha   90.00
_cell.angle_beta   90.00
_cell.angle_gamma   90.00
#
_symmetry.space_group_name_H-M   'P 1'
#
loop_
_entity.id
_entity.type
_entity.pdbx_description
1 polymer ?
#
loop_
_entity_poly.entity_id
_entity_poly.type
_entity_poly.pdbx_seq_one_letter_code
_entity_poly.pdbx_strand_id
1 'polypeptide(L)'
;MALIDVLLPPSCAGCGRYGSLLCDACRASFRSASPAAVTFVQADPAVVVGESLTLAIAAFRYEAAVRGALQRLKYGASARLAVPLARAALPAFASLLQVSGRVLVVPVPVHPDRRRERGYNQAALLARVLARGAGVPVNELLVRGRATTKQHHLDRAGRLRNLRGAFQLAHGARPPPAAIVVDDILTTSATLEACAGVLRDGGCQVVYGFALAREV
;
A
#
# COMPACT_ATOMS: atom_id res chain seq x y z
N MET A 1 12.19 6.60 -22.84
CA MET A 1 11.22 7.67 -23.10
C MET A 1 10.44 7.28 -24.33
N ALA A 2 9.11 7.25 -24.26
CA ALA A 2 8.30 6.97 -25.45
C ALA A 2 8.25 8.25 -26.30
N LEU A 3 8.13 8.13 -27.63
CA LEU A 3 8.04 9.26 -28.56
C LEU A 3 6.94 10.27 -28.16
N ILE A 4 5.87 9.75 -27.57
CA ILE A 4 4.72 10.49 -27.06
C ILE A 4 5.08 11.41 -25.86
N ASP A 5 6.11 11.04 -25.06
CA ASP A 5 6.57 11.84 -23.92
C ASP A 5 7.35 13.09 -24.38
N VAL A 6 7.77 13.17 -25.64
CA VAL A 6 8.44 14.33 -26.24
C VAL A 6 7.41 15.34 -26.71
N LEU A 7 6.30 14.87 -27.30
CA LEU A 7 5.21 15.74 -27.81
C LEU A 7 4.25 16.19 -26.71
N LEU A 8 4.02 15.33 -25.71
CA LEU A 8 3.15 15.58 -24.55
C LEU A 8 3.90 15.18 -23.28
N PRO A 9 4.81 16.04 -22.81
CA PRO A 9 5.60 15.72 -21.61
C PRO A 9 4.69 15.50 -20.41
N PRO A 10 4.97 14.47 -19.58
CA PRO A 10 4.19 14.19 -18.40
C PRO A 10 4.20 15.36 -17.43
N SER A 11 3.08 15.66 -16.80
CA SER A 11 3.01 16.65 -15.73
C SER A 11 3.19 16.01 -14.36
N CYS A 12 3.89 16.71 -13.47
CA CYS A 12 4.13 16.28 -12.10
C CYS A 12 2.81 16.12 -11.34
N ALA A 13 2.62 14.97 -10.71
CA ALA A 13 1.40 14.66 -9.95
C ALA A 13 1.25 15.48 -8.65
N GLY A 14 2.34 16.11 -8.17
CA GLY A 14 2.31 16.98 -7.00
C GLY A 14 2.03 18.45 -7.34
N CYS A 15 2.76 19.03 -8.31
CA CYS A 15 2.72 20.47 -8.60
C CYS A 15 2.26 20.84 -10.03
N GLY A 16 1.97 19.86 -10.89
CA GLY A 16 1.55 20.11 -12.26
C GLY A 16 2.65 20.47 -13.26
N ARG A 17 3.90 20.74 -12.83
CA ARG A 17 5.01 21.10 -13.72
C ARG A 17 5.28 20.01 -14.74
N TYR A 18 5.48 20.38 -15.99
CA TYR A 18 5.82 19.44 -17.06
C TYR A 18 7.25 18.90 -16.95
N GLY A 19 7.50 17.75 -17.58
CA GLY A 19 8.81 17.10 -17.71
C GLY A 19 9.00 15.83 -16.91
N SER A 20 8.20 15.59 -15.86
CA SER A 20 8.28 14.36 -15.07
C SER A 20 6.95 14.00 -14.43
N LEU A 21 6.70 12.70 -14.15
CA LEU A 21 5.51 12.25 -13.43
C LEU A 21 5.53 12.66 -11.94
N LEU A 22 6.72 12.81 -11.37
CA LEU A 22 6.97 13.29 -10.02
C LEU A 22 8.32 14.00 -10.03
N CYS A 23 8.33 15.33 -9.92
CA CYS A 23 9.56 16.11 -9.93
C CYS A 23 10.31 15.98 -8.59
N ASP A 24 11.62 16.28 -8.63
CA ASP A 24 12.49 16.14 -7.46
C ASP A 24 12.06 17.05 -6.30
N ALA A 25 11.59 18.26 -6.58
CA ALA A 25 11.09 19.18 -5.56
C ALA A 25 9.87 18.60 -4.83
N CYS A 26 8.90 18.02 -5.56
CA CYS A 26 7.75 17.35 -4.92
C CYS A 26 8.17 16.10 -4.17
N ARG A 27 9.10 15.31 -4.73
CA ARG A 27 9.63 14.13 -4.04
C ARG A 27 10.35 14.51 -2.75
N ALA A 28 11.16 15.55 -2.76
CA ALA A 28 11.86 16.06 -1.58
C ALA A 28 10.92 16.66 -0.52
N SER A 29 9.71 17.09 -0.90
CA SER A 29 8.70 17.58 0.04
C SER A 29 7.91 16.47 0.77
N PHE A 30 8.15 15.20 0.45
CA PHE A 30 7.48 14.09 1.11
C PHE A 30 7.94 13.99 2.57
N ARG A 31 7.02 14.22 3.50
CA ARG A 31 7.30 14.11 4.95
C ARG A 31 7.17 12.65 5.37
N SER A 32 8.21 12.13 6.02
CA SER A 32 8.19 10.79 6.59
C SER A 32 7.04 10.63 7.59
N ALA A 33 6.35 9.51 7.53
CA ALA A 33 5.35 9.09 8.52
C ALA A 33 5.91 8.02 9.46
N SER A 34 6.96 7.32 9.05
CA SER A 34 7.62 6.29 9.85
C SER A 34 8.88 6.82 10.52
N PRO A 35 9.25 6.31 11.68
CA PRO A 35 10.53 6.62 12.30
C PRO A 35 11.69 6.20 11.38
N ALA A 36 12.85 6.84 11.55
CA ALA A 36 14.05 6.54 10.77
C ALA A 36 14.54 5.09 10.97
N ALA A 37 14.23 4.51 12.13
CA ALA A 37 14.46 3.09 12.42
C ALA A 37 13.15 2.52 13.01
N VAL A 38 12.70 1.37 12.48
CA VAL A 38 11.59 0.62 13.09
C VAL A 38 12.13 -0.07 14.33
N THR A 39 12.07 0.62 15.45
CA THR A 39 12.23 0.02 16.77
C THR A 39 10.86 -0.36 17.29
N PHE A 40 10.74 -1.51 17.95
CA PHE A 40 9.50 -2.00 18.58
C PHE A 40 9.04 -1.13 19.77
N VAL A 41 9.14 0.19 19.65
CA VAL A 41 8.65 1.11 20.68
C VAL A 41 7.16 1.33 20.39
N GLN A 42 6.32 0.73 21.22
CA GLN A 42 4.84 0.79 21.16
C GLN A 42 4.26 2.20 21.24
N ALA A 43 5.08 3.23 21.42
CA ALA A 43 4.65 4.60 21.64
C ALA A 43 4.70 5.50 20.38
N ASP A 44 5.20 5.01 19.23
CA ASP A 44 5.25 5.83 18.02
C ASP A 44 3.88 5.76 17.28
N PRO A 45 3.17 6.89 17.13
CA PRO A 45 1.89 6.93 16.41
C PRO A 45 1.99 6.51 14.94
N ALA A 46 3.22 6.41 14.39
CA ALA A 46 3.46 5.90 13.05
C ALA A 46 3.40 4.37 12.95
N VAL A 47 3.51 3.68 14.07
CA VAL A 47 3.48 2.21 14.17
C VAL A 47 2.08 1.78 14.59
N VAL A 48 1.49 0.88 13.81
CA VAL A 48 0.18 0.29 14.12
C VAL A 48 0.37 -1.19 14.45
N VAL A 49 -0.13 -1.59 15.61
CA VAL A 49 -0.22 -2.98 16.04
C VAL A 49 -1.70 -3.38 16.04
N GLY A 50 -2.01 -4.57 15.57
CA GLY A 50 -3.38 -5.10 15.50
C GLY A 50 -3.49 -6.48 16.16
N GLU A 51 -4.67 -7.09 16.04
CA GLU A 51 -4.88 -8.48 16.50
C GLU A 51 -4.18 -9.48 15.57
N SER A 52 -4.24 -9.24 14.25
CA SER A 52 -3.65 -10.09 13.21
C SER A 52 -2.36 -9.52 12.63
N LEU A 53 -2.23 -8.18 12.63
CA LEU A 53 -1.01 -7.47 12.26
C LEU A 53 -0.02 -7.43 13.42
N THR A 54 1.20 -7.89 13.18
CA THR A 54 2.31 -7.74 14.14
C THR A 54 2.76 -6.28 14.22
N LEU A 55 2.89 -5.64 13.06
CA LEU A 55 3.34 -4.26 12.90
C LEU A 55 2.92 -3.74 11.54
N ALA A 56 2.46 -2.51 11.45
CA ALA A 56 2.29 -1.80 10.18
C ALA A 56 2.89 -0.40 10.23
N ILE A 57 3.54 -0.01 9.15
CA ILE A 57 4.12 1.33 8.98
C ILE A 57 3.67 1.96 7.66
N ALA A 58 3.86 3.27 7.56
CA ALA A 58 3.69 4.00 6.30
C ALA A 58 4.93 4.83 6.00
N ALA A 59 5.26 4.98 4.71
CA ALA A 59 6.43 5.74 4.30
C ALA A 59 6.24 7.25 4.53
N PHE A 60 5.09 7.80 4.17
CA PHE A 60 4.85 9.24 4.14
C PHE A 60 3.55 9.65 4.84
N ARG A 61 3.46 10.91 5.23
CA ARG A 61 2.18 11.53 5.62
C ARG A 61 1.34 11.78 4.38
N TYR A 62 0.02 11.55 4.49
CA TYR A 62 -0.93 11.76 3.39
C TYR A 62 -1.26 13.26 3.26
N GLU A 63 -0.28 14.04 2.83
CA GLU A 63 -0.35 15.50 2.74
C GLU A 63 0.13 15.99 1.36
N ALA A 64 -0.28 17.21 0.99
CA ALA A 64 0.25 17.95 -0.16
C ALA A 64 0.54 17.08 -1.41
N ALA A 65 1.79 17.02 -1.83
CA ALA A 65 2.23 16.33 -3.05
C ALA A 65 1.99 14.80 -3.01
N VAL A 66 2.08 14.15 -1.84
CA VAL A 66 1.79 12.72 -1.68
C VAL A 66 0.32 12.44 -1.96
N ARG A 67 -0.59 13.26 -1.39
CA ARG A 67 -2.03 13.17 -1.61
C ARG A 67 -2.37 13.33 -3.10
N GLY A 68 -1.85 14.38 -3.74
CA GLY A 68 -2.07 14.61 -5.17
C GLY A 68 -1.59 13.44 -6.04
N ALA A 69 -0.40 12.91 -5.75
CA ALA A 69 0.17 11.80 -6.50
C ALA A 69 -0.63 10.50 -6.32
N LEU A 70 -1.10 10.17 -5.10
CA LEU A 70 -1.92 8.99 -4.85
C LEU A 70 -3.33 9.12 -5.44
N GLN A 71 -3.93 10.30 -5.40
CA GLN A 71 -5.20 10.55 -6.08
C GLN A 71 -5.08 10.34 -7.58
N ARG A 72 -4.00 10.85 -8.18
CA ARG A 72 -3.74 10.68 -9.61
C ARG A 72 -3.41 9.22 -9.97
N LEU A 73 -2.72 8.48 -9.09
CA LEU A 73 -2.54 7.04 -9.23
C LEU A 73 -3.89 6.30 -9.17
N LYS A 74 -4.84 6.74 -8.34
CA LYS A 74 -6.16 6.10 -8.20
C LYS A 74 -7.13 6.43 -9.34
N TYR A 75 -7.14 7.68 -9.81
CA TYR A 75 -8.21 8.21 -10.66
C TYR A 75 -7.72 8.81 -11.98
N GLY A 76 -6.43 9.03 -12.14
CA GLY A 76 -5.85 9.67 -13.31
C GLY A 76 -5.34 8.72 -14.38
N ALA A 77 -5.74 7.44 -14.37
CA ALA A 77 -5.27 6.39 -15.30
C ALA A 77 -3.73 6.34 -15.47
N SER A 78 -2.97 6.72 -14.44
CA SER A 78 -1.52 6.88 -14.51
C SER A 78 -0.77 5.80 -13.72
N ALA A 79 -0.88 4.54 -14.17
CA ALA A 79 -0.14 3.40 -13.59
C ALA A 79 1.38 3.66 -13.47
N ARG A 80 1.94 4.46 -14.39
CA ARG A 80 3.38 4.83 -14.41
C ARG A 80 3.83 5.57 -13.14
N LEU A 81 2.91 6.23 -12.41
CA LEU A 81 3.20 6.90 -11.14
C LEU A 81 3.61 5.92 -10.02
N ALA A 82 3.22 4.66 -10.09
CA ALA A 82 3.61 3.66 -9.10
C ALA A 82 5.14 3.55 -8.96
N VAL A 83 5.89 3.71 -10.05
CA VAL A 83 7.35 3.58 -10.05
C VAL A 83 8.03 4.69 -9.23
N PRO A 84 7.88 5.99 -9.52
CA PRO A 84 8.53 7.04 -8.73
C PRO A 84 8.03 7.08 -7.28
N LEU A 85 6.76 6.78 -7.02
CA LEU A 85 6.19 6.73 -5.67
C LEU A 85 6.79 5.59 -4.83
N ALA A 86 6.80 4.37 -5.36
CA ALA A 86 7.35 3.23 -4.65
C ALA A 86 8.87 3.35 -4.45
N ARG A 87 9.60 3.90 -5.44
CA ARG A 87 11.04 4.17 -5.28
C ARG A 87 11.32 5.16 -4.16
N ALA A 88 10.51 6.20 -4.00
CA ALA A 88 10.65 7.14 -2.90
C ALA A 88 10.39 6.47 -1.53
N ALA A 89 9.53 5.45 -1.48
CA ALA A 89 9.18 4.72 -0.27
C ALA A 89 10.12 3.55 0.07
N LEU A 90 11.07 3.20 -0.83
CA LEU A 90 12.00 2.08 -0.60
C LEU A 90 12.79 2.15 0.72
N PRO A 91 13.30 3.32 1.18
CA PRO A 91 14.02 3.36 2.46
C PRO A 91 13.15 2.92 3.64
N ALA A 92 11.90 3.39 3.72
CA ALA A 92 10.97 2.98 4.76
C ALA A 92 10.59 1.48 4.64
N PHE A 93 10.42 0.98 3.42
CA PHE A 93 10.15 -0.43 3.18
C PHE A 93 11.34 -1.31 3.59
N ALA A 94 12.57 -0.89 3.29
CA ALA A 94 13.79 -1.58 3.70
C ALA A 94 13.93 -1.65 5.22
N SER A 95 13.57 -0.58 5.96
CA SER A 95 13.56 -0.59 7.42
C SER A 95 12.57 -1.63 7.98
N LEU A 96 11.41 -1.82 7.35
CA LEU A 96 10.48 -2.88 7.74
C LEU A 96 11.06 -4.27 7.48
N LEU A 97 11.78 -4.45 6.37
CA LEU A 97 12.43 -5.74 6.05
C LEU A 97 13.51 -6.14 7.05
N GLN A 98 14.20 -5.18 7.67
CA GLN A 98 15.21 -5.46 8.72
C GLN A 98 14.60 -6.19 9.92
N VAL A 99 13.33 -5.91 10.26
CA VAL A 99 12.64 -6.54 11.39
C VAL A 99 11.77 -7.73 10.97
N SER A 100 11.35 -7.79 9.71
CA SER A 100 10.45 -8.85 9.23
C SER A 100 11.18 -10.08 8.67
N GLY A 101 12.46 -9.96 8.31
CA GLY A 101 13.24 -11.05 7.76
C GLY A 101 12.75 -11.52 6.37
N ARG A 102 12.75 -12.85 6.16
CA ARG A 102 12.28 -13.45 4.89
C ARG A 102 10.76 -13.44 4.82
N VAL A 103 10.22 -12.66 3.90
CA VAL A 103 8.79 -12.45 3.72
C VAL A 103 8.35 -12.57 2.26
N LEU A 104 7.06 -12.80 2.05
CA LEU A 104 6.38 -12.61 0.78
C LEU A 104 5.59 -11.30 0.84
N VAL A 105 5.73 -10.47 -0.18
CA VAL A 105 4.91 -9.26 -0.32
C VAL A 105 3.56 -9.62 -0.93
N VAL A 106 2.48 -9.19 -0.26
CA VAL A 106 1.10 -9.47 -0.67
C VAL A 106 0.35 -8.16 -0.84
N PRO A 107 -0.03 -7.75 -2.06
CA PRO A 107 -0.80 -6.52 -2.24
C PRO A 107 -2.25 -6.70 -1.76
N VAL A 108 -2.81 -5.64 -1.15
CA VAL A 108 -4.25 -5.56 -0.86
C VAL A 108 -5.03 -5.64 -2.18
N PRO A 109 -6.01 -6.55 -2.30
CA PRO A 109 -6.80 -6.65 -3.51
C PRO A 109 -7.82 -5.50 -3.59
N VAL A 110 -7.90 -4.88 -4.76
CA VAL A 110 -8.92 -3.87 -5.07
C VAL A 110 -10.25 -4.56 -5.45
N HIS A 111 -11.37 -3.88 -5.19
CA HIS A 111 -12.68 -4.37 -5.62
C HIS A 111 -12.72 -4.59 -7.15
N PRO A 112 -13.35 -5.68 -7.68
CA PRO A 112 -13.40 -5.95 -9.11
C PRO A 112 -13.91 -4.77 -9.95
N ASP A 113 -14.95 -4.05 -9.49
CA ASP A 113 -15.46 -2.88 -10.20
C ASP A 113 -14.42 -1.76 -10.29
N ARG A 114 -13.71 -1.49 -9.19
CA ARG A 114 -12.63 -0.51 -9.17
C ARG A 114 -11.46 -0.93 -10.07
N ARG A 115 -11.18 -2.24 -10.16
CA ARG A 115 -10.17 -2.76 -11.07
C ARG A 115 -10.59 -2.57 -12.53
N ARG A 116 -11.86 -2.74 -12.85
CA ARG A 116 -12.42 -2.47 -14.20
C ARG A 116 -12.36 -0.99 -14.56
N GLU A 117 -12.78 -0.11 -13.64
CA GLU A 117 -12.73 1.35 -13.83
C GLU A 117 -11.31 1.88 -14.05
N ARG A 118 -10.34 1.39 -13.25
CA ARG A 118 -8.94 1.88 -13.24
C ARG A 118 -8.03 1.17 -14.21
N GLY A 119 -8.37 -0.06 -14.60
CA GLY A 119 -7.52 -0.95 -15.39
C GLY A 119 -6.44 -1.67 -14.58
N TYR A 120 -6.24 -1.34 -13.31
CA TYR A 120 -5.20 -1.92 -12.46
C TYR A 120 -5.54 -1.89 -10.95
N ASN A 121 -4.75 -2.66 -10.18
CA ASN A 121 -4.68 -2.58 -8.73
C ASN A 121 -3.46 -1.74 -8.34
N GLN A 122 -3.68 -0.56 -7.74
CA GLN A 122 -2.62 0.36 -7.34
C GLN A 122 -1.68 -0.26 -6.29
N ALA A 123 -2.22 -1.00 -5.31
CA ALA A 123 -1.42 -1.69 -4.31
C ALA A 123 -0.51 -2.75 -4.95
N ALA A 124 -1.00 -3.49 -5.97
CA ALA A 124 -0.19 -4.45 -6.69
C ALA A 124 0.94 -3.80 -7.50
N LEU A 125 0.69 -2.63 -8.12
CA LEU A 125 1.74 -1.89 -8.82
C LEU A 125 2.83 -1.43 -7.85
N LEU A 126 2.45 -0.84 -6.71
CA LEU A 126 3.38 -0.40 -5.67
C LEU A 126 4.17 -1.59 -5.10
N ALA A 127 3.47 -2.67 -4.73
CA ALA A 127 4.08 -3.88 -4.18
C ALA A 127 5.13 -4.50 -5.11
N ARG A 128 4.86 -4.58 -6.42
CA ARG A 128 5.82 -5.11 -7.41
C ARG A 128 7.08 -4.27 -7.51
N VAL A 129 6.96 -2.93 -7.45
CA VAL A 129 8.13 -2.04 -7.50
C VAL A 129 8.93 -2.12 -6.21
N LEU A 130 8.26 -2.11 -5.04
CA LEU A 130 8.91 -2.26 -3.73
C LEU A 130 9.63 -3.62 -3.63
N ALA A 131 8.93 -4.71 -3.94
CA ALA A 131 9.48 -6.06 -3.90
C ALA A 131 10.70 -6.21 -4.80
N ARG A 132 10.62 -5.73 -6.05
CA ARG A 132 11.76 -5.73 -6.99
C ARG A 132 12.93 -4.92 -6.46
N GLY A 133 12.67 -3.71 -5.93
CA GLY A 133 13.72 -2.83 -5.40
C GLY A 133 14.41 -3.38 -4.16
N ALA A 134 13.71 -4.21 -3.39
CA ALA A 134 14.21 -4.84 -2.17
C ALA A 134 14.68 -6.30 -2.36
N GLY A 135 14.54 -6.88 -3.54
CA GLY A 135 14.96 -8.26 -3.81
C GLY A 135 14.12 -9.33 -3.12
N VAL A 136 12.83 -9.05 -2.83
CA VAL A 136 11.91 -9.99 -2.17
C VAL A 136 10.79 -10.43 -3.12
N PRO A 137 10.20 -11.64 -2.93
CA PRO A 137 9.12 -12.11 -3.77
C PRO A 137 7.81 -11.36 -3.51
N VAL A 138 6.95 -11.28 -4.54
CA VAL A 138 5.60 -10.72 -4.47
C VAL A 138 4.60 -11.65 -5.11
N ASN A 139 3.42 -11.84 -4.47
CA ASN A 139 2.33 -12.63 -5.03
C ASN A 139 0.96 -12.09 -4.57
N GLU A 140 -0.04 -12.17 -5.44
CA GLU A 140 -1.43 -11.76 -5.18
C GLU A 140 -2.19 -12.96 -4.55
N LEU A 141 -1.95 -13.24 -3.26
CA LEU A 141 -2.58 -14.36 -2.54
C LEU A 141 -4.02 -14.08 -2.13
N LEU A 142 -4.43 -12.81 -2.15
CA LEU A 142 -5.73 -12.38 -1.67
C LEU A 142 -6.63 -11.96 -2.82
N VAL A 143 -7.92 -12.24 -2.68
CA VAL A 143 -8.98 -11.72 -3.54
C VAL A 143 -10.00 -10.96 -2.71
N ARG A 144 -10.63 -9.95 -3.31
CA ARG A 144 -11.73 -9.24 -2.68
C ARG A 144 -13.05 -9.79 -3.23
N GLY A 145 -13.89 -10.36 -2.35
CA GLY A 145 -15.21 -10.85 -2.68
C GLY A 145 -16.16 -9.72 -3.12
N ARG A 146 -17.32 -10.09 -3.67
CA ARG A 146 -18.36 -9.14 -4.08
C ARG A 146 -18.92 -8.41 -2.86
N ALA A 147 -18.99 -7.09 -3.00
CA ALA A 147 -19.67 -6.07 -2.22
C ALA A 147 -20.25 -6.44 -0.84
N THR A 148 -19.60 -6.02 0.22
CA THR A 148 -20.28 -5.60 1.44
C THR A 148 -20.96 -4.24 1.17
N THR A 149 -22.20 -4.10 1.61
CA THR A 149 -23.07 -2.92 1.41
C THR A 149 -22.35 -1.61 1.78
N LYS A 150 -22.44 -0.61 0.90
CA LYS A 150 -21.97 0.75 1.19
C LYS A 150 -22.76 1.31 2.37
N GLN A 151 -22.19 1.30 3.56
CA GLN A 151 -22.71 2.06 4.71
C GLN A 151 -21.71 3.17 5.06
N HIS A 152 -22.08 4.40 4.75
CA HIS A 152 -21.26 5.60 4.89
C HIS A 152 -21.08 6.07 6.36
N HIS A 153 -21.67 5.39 7.36
CA HIS A 153 -21.72 5.84 8.76
C HIS A 153 -21.23 4.81 9.79
N LEU A 154 -20.28 3.94 9.41
CA LEU A 154 -19.76 2.98 10.40
C LEU A 154 -18.58 3.57 11.17
N ASP A 155 -18.61 3.38 12.49
CA ASP A 155 -17.49 3.58 13.39
C ASP A 155 -16.32 2.61 13.07
N ARG A 156 -15.19 2.75 13.79
CA ARG A 156 -14.00 1.91 13.59
C ARG A 156 -14.33 0.42 13.74
N ALA A 157 -15.15 0.05 14.73
CA ALA A 157 -15.55 -1.34 15.00
C ALA A 157 -16.50 -1.89 13.91
N GLY A 158 -17.41 -1.06 13.40
CA GLY A 158 -18.31 -1.41 12.30
C GLY A 158 -17.57 -1.59 10.98
N ARG A 159 -16.53 -0.79 10.71
CA ARG A 159 -15.67 -0.96 9.52
C ARG A 159 -14.86 -2.26 9.59
N LEU A 160 -14.36 -2.63 10.79
CA LEU A 160 -13.65 -3.90 10.99
C LEU A 160 -14.57 -5.10 10.74
N ARG A 161 -15.80 -5.07 11.27
CA ARG A 161 -16.80 -6.13 11.06
C ARG A 161 -17.22 -6.26 9.59
N ASN A 162 -17.44 -5.14 8.90
CA ASN A 162 -17.79 -5.13 7.46
C ASN A 162 -16.66 -5.63 6.56
N LEU A 163 -15.40 -5.54 6.98
CA LEU A 163 -14.26 -6.00 6.21
C LEU A 163 -13.91 -7.48 6.48
N ARG A 164 -14.39 -8.08 7.58
CA ARG A 164 -14.13 -9.50 7.93
C ARG A 164 -14.67 -10.53 6.93
N GLY A 165 -15.42 -10.18 5.94
CA GLY A 165 -15.86 -11.09 4.86
C GLY A 165 -15.48 -10.56 3.47
N ALA A 166 -14.81 -9.39 3.43
CA ALA A 166 -14.50 -8.73 2.17
C ALA A 166 -13.31 -9.36 1.44
N PHE A 167 -12.43 -10.04 2.16
CA PHE A 167 -11.22 -10.64 1.63
C PHE A 167 -11.22 -12.15 1.84
N GLN A 168 -10.60 -12.87 0.89
CA GLN A 168 -10.44 -14.31 0.93
C GLN A 168 -9.09 -14.68 0.31
N LEU A 169 -8.58 -15.87 0.62
CA LEU A 169 -7.46 -16.43 -0.13
C LEU A 169 -7.88 -16.75 -1.56
N ALA A 170 -7.01 -16.47 -2.50
CA ALA A 170 -7.19 -16.93 -3.87
C ALA A 170 -7.23 -18.47 -3.89
N HIS A 171 -7.98 -19.05 -4.85
CA HIS A 171 -8.11 -20.50 -4.95
C HIS A 171 -6.73 -21.18 -5.06
N GLY A 172 -6.47 -22.14 -4.22
CA GLY A 172 -5.19 -22.86 -4.17
C GLY A 172 -4.01 -22.05 -3.58
N ALA A 173 -4.24 -20.82 -3.11
CA ALA A 173 -3.19 -20.03 -2.48
C ALA A 173 -2.76 -20.65 -1.14
N ARG A 174 -1.44 -20.67 -0.92
CA ARG A 174 -0.84 -21.13 0.35
C ARG A 174 -0.04 -19.95 0.93
N PRO A 175 -0.49 -19.37 2.05
CA PRO A 175 0.26 -18.31 2.71
C PRO A 175 1.63 -18.78 3.16
N PRO A 176 2.67 -17.93 3.07
CA PRO A 176 4.00 -18.22 3.61
C PRO A 176 4.00 -18.10 5.14
N PRO A 177 5.06 -18.54 5.83
CA PRO A 177 5.21 -18.33 7.27
C PRO A 177 5.18 -16.85 7.68
N ALA A 178 5.70 -15.95 6.85
CA ALA A 178 5.69 -14.50 7.09
C ALA A 178 5.35 -13.72 5.81
N ALA A 179 4.53 -12.67 5.95
CA ALA A 179 4.08 -11.83 4.85
C ALA A 179 4.12 -10.33 5.20
N ILE A 180 4.30 -9.48 4.18
CA ILE A 180 4.04 -8.03 4.26
C ILE A 180 2.84 -7.71 3.36
N VAL A 181 1.74 -7.26 3.96
CA VAL A 181 0.59 -6.74 3.21
C VAL A 181 0.84 -5.30 2.82
N VAL A 182 0.72 -4.98 1.52
CA VAL A 182 0.99 -3.64 0.98
C VAL A 182 -0.30 -2.97 0.51
N ASP A 183 -0.52 -1.72 0.97
CA ASP A 183 -1.60 -0.85 0.50
C ASP A 183 -1.05 0.53 0.09
N ASP A 184 -1.88 1.38 -0.49
CA ASP A 184 -1.50 2.74 -0.86
C ASP A 184 -1.70 3.75 0.29
N ILE A 185 -2.76 3.63 1.08
CA ILE A 185 -3.06 4.55 2.20
C ILE A 185 -3.47 3.78 3.44
N LEU A 186 -2.82 4.09 4.55
CA LEU A 186 -3.18 3.65 5.89
C LEU A 186 -4.04 4.73 6.55
N THR A 187 -5.30 4.42 6.79
CA THR A 187 -6.23 5.26 7.56
C THR A 187 -6.45 4.67 8.96
N THR A 188 -7.35 3.73 9.07
CA THR A 188 -7.71 3.05 10.34
C THR A 188 -7.04 1.69 10.51
N SER A 189 -6.11 1.32 9.66
CA SER A 189 -5.53 -0.05 9.57
C SER A 189 -6.52 -1.18 9.27
N ALA A 190 -7.82 -0.94 9.27
CA ALA A 190 -8.85 -1.98 9.15
C ALA A 190 -8.71 -2.86 7.89
N THR A 191 -8.27 -2.29 6.77
CA THR A 191 -8.02 -3.04 5.53
C THR A 191 -6.84 -3.99 5.67
N LEU A 192 -5.71 -3.48 6.21
CA LEU A 192 -4.52 -4.30 6.44
C LEU A 192 -4.79 -5.38 7.47
N GLU A 193 -5.51 -5.06 8.55
CA GLU A 193 -5.92 -6.00 9.59
C GLU A 193 -6.81 -7.12 9.04
N ALA A 194 -7.81 -6.78 8.22
CA ALA A 194 -8.68 -7.77 7.60
C ALA A 194 -7.92 -8.69 6.63
N CYS A 195 -6.99 -8.15 5.85
CA CYS A 195 -6.11 -8.96 4.99
C CYS A 195 -5.17 -9.85 5.81
N ALA A 196 -4.62 -9.32 6.91
CA ALA A 196 -3.76 -10.06 7.83
C ALA A 196 -4.52 -11.22 8.48
N GLY A 197 -5.77 -11.00 8.92
CA GLY A 197 -6.63 -12.05 9.46
C GLY A 197 -6.79 -13.23 8.50
N VAL A 198 -7.12 -12.94 7.24
CA VAL A 198 -7.25 -13.99 6.20
C VAL A 198 -5.95 -14.76 5.97
N LEU A 199 -4.79 -14.09 5.99
CA LEU A 199 -3.49 -14.77 5.86
C LEU A 199 -3.18 -15.62 7.09
N ARG A 200 -3.49 -15.14 8.30
CA ARG A 200 -3.31 -15.87 9.56
C ARG A 200 -4.20 -17.12 9.61
N ASP A 201 -5.47 -16.99 9.26
CA ASP A 201 -6.42 -18.11 9.18
C ASP A 201 -5.96 -19.16 8.15
N GLY A 202 -5.25 -18.72 7.11
CA GLY A 202 -4.61 -19.58 6.11
C GLY A 202 -3.28 -20.18 6.52
N GLY A 203 -2.79 -19.93 7.76
CA GLY A 203 -1.56 -20.52 8.30
C GLY A 203 -0.32 -19.62 8.28
N CYS A 204 -0.44 -18.35 7.89
CA CYS A 204 0.66 -17.38 8.01
C CYS A 204 0.92 -17.09 9.50
N GLN A 205 2.16 -17.24 9.95
CA GLN A 205 2.51 -17.07 11.37
C GLN A 205 2.72 -15.62 11.76
N VAL A 206 3.25 -14.79 10.84
CA VAL A 206 3.56 -13.38 11.12
C VAL A 206 3.14 -12.53 9.93
N VAL A 207 2.35 -11.48 10.19
CA VAL A 207 1.92 -10.56 9.13
C VAL A 207 2.27 -9.12 9.50
N TYR A 208 3.00 -8.49 8.61
CA TYR A 208 3.34 -7.07 8.66
C TYR A 208 2.48 -6.28 7.67
N GLY A 209 2.36 -4.98 7.90
CA GLY A 209 1.68 -4.06 7.00
C GLY A 209 2.61 -2.95 6.52
N PHE A 210 2.47 -2.56 5.26
CA PHE A 210 3.14 -1.41 4.70
C PHE A 210 2.16 -0.59 3.87
N ALA A 211 2.13 0.72 4.07
CA ALA A 211 1.41 1.64 3.20
C ALA A 211 2.34 2.72 2.66
N LEU A 212 2.01 3.25 1.48
CA LEU A 212 2.79 4.37 0.93
C LEU A 212 2.58 5.64 1.76
N ALA A 213 1.35 5.89 2.21
CA ALA A 213 1.03 7.05 3.02
C ALA A 213 0.08 6.73 4.18
N ARG A 214 0.12 7.56 5.23
CA ARG A 214 -0.79 7.52 6.36
C ARG A 214 -1.55 8.85 6.50
N GLU A 215 -2.85 8.75 6.68
CA GLU A 215 -3.70 9.84 7.10
C GLU A 215 -3.50 10.07 8.61
N VAL A 216 -3.10 11.29 8.99
CA VAL A 216 -2.80 11.70 10.37
C VAL A 216 -3.90 12.61 10.87
#